data_a6c64a7bb3de28f22755e1d5d45bcce3
#
_entry.id   a6c64a7bb3de28f22755e1d5d45bcce3
#
_cell.length_a   1.000
_cell.length_b   1.000
_cell.length_c   1.000
_cell.angle_alpha   90.00
_cell.angle_beta   90.00
_cell.angle_gamma   90.00
#
_symmetry.space_group_name_H-M   'P 1'
#
loop_
_entity.id
_entity.type
_entity.pdbx_description
1 polymer ?
#
loop_
_entity_poly.entity_id
_entity_poly.type
_entity_poly.pdbx_seq_one_letter_code
_entity_poly.pdbx_strand_id
1 'polypeptide(L)'
;MCTVTDSFSYHITGKGYSMKKITIKNTDLELSPMGMGCVNAGIKWDGGDAFRIFDAFLDMGGTVYDTARVYADWIPSEIGRSERVLGQWLRESGKRHDIILVSKGGHPDMTPAVPDMHASRISAENMRHDLELSLRT
;
A
#
# COMPACT_ATOMS: atom_id res chain seq x y z
N MET A 1 5.84 27.78 0.98
CA MET A 1 4.44 27.85 0.53
C MET A 1 4.40 27.20 -0.85
N CYS A 2 3.94 25.98 -0.95
CA CYS A 2 3.84 25.26 -2.23
C CYS A 2 2.37 25.28 -2.63
N THR A 3 2.03 26.14 -3.59
CA THR A 3 0.69 26.18 -4.16
C THR A 3 0.62 25.13 -5.26
N VAL A 4 -0.05 24.01 -4.99
CA VAL A 4 -0.48 23.06 -6.01
C VAL A 4 -1.84 23.52 -6.51
N THR A 5 -1.85 24.27 -7.62
CA THR A 5 -3.05 24.57 -8.39
C THR A 5 -2.94 23.84 -9.74
N ASP A 6 -3.16 22.54 -9.75
CA ASP A 6 -3.47 21.83 -10.99
C ASP A 6 -4.80 21.10 -10.83
N SER A 7 -5.77 21.50 -11.61
CA SER A 7 -7.09 20.89 -11.71
C SER A 7 -6.94 19.41 -12.06
N PHE A 8 -7.54 18.52 -11.26
CA PHE A 8 -7.69 17.10 -11.60
C PHE A 8 -8.42 16.98 -12.93
N SER A 9 -7.70 16.79 -14.01
CA SER A 9 -8.29 16.55 -15.31
C SER A 9 -8.37 15.02 -15.55
N TYR A 10 -9.59 14.50 -15.58
CA TYR A 10 -9.86 13.15 -16.04
C TYR A 10 -10.04 13.16 -17.55
N HIS A 11 -9.32 12.32 -18.25
CA HIS A 11 -9.59 12.07 -19.67
C HIS A 11 -10.39 10.78 -19.81
N ILE A 12 -11.61 10.89 -20.32
CA ILE A 12 -12.41 9.73 -20.76
C ILE A 12 -11.92 9.38 -22.15
N THR A 13 -11.10 8.34 -22.26
CA THR A 13 -10.83 7.69 -23.56
C THR A 13 -11.78 6.53 -23.72
N GLY A 14 -12.13 6.13 -24.94
CA GLY A 14 -13.10 5.05 -25.23
C GLY A 14 -12.72 3.66 -24.66
N LYS A 15 -11.74 3.58 -23.75
CA LYS A 15 -11.27 2.38 -23.05
C LYS A 15 -11.21 2.54 -21.51
N GLY A 16 -12.03 3.42 -20.90
CA GLY A 16 -12.07 3.56 -19.45
C GLY A 16 -11.45 4.86 -18.91
N TYR A 17 -11.51 5.04 -17.59
CA TYR A 17 -10.93 6.19 -16.91
C TYR A 17 -9.40 6.04 -16.85
N SER A 18 -8.67 7.09 -17.21
CA SER A 18 -7.22 7.15 -17.04
C SER A 18 -6.85 8.30 -16.12
N MET A 19 -6.07 8.03 -15.08
CA MET A 19 -5.51 9.05 -14.20
C MET A 19 -4.27 9.67 -14.85
N LYS A 20 -4.19 11.01 -14.91
CA LYS A 20 -2.97 11.72 -15.35
C LYS A 20 -1.87 11.46 -14.32
N LYS A 21 -0.79 10.81 -14.76
CA LYS A 21 0.34 10.50 -13.87
C LYS A 21 1.15 11.73 -13.48
N ILE A 22 1.75 11.68 -12.32
CA ILE A 22 2.62 12.70 -11.75
C ILE A 22 4.05 12.17 -11.75
N THR A 23 4.95 12.82 -12.47
CA THR A 23 6.36 12.49 -12.45
C THR A 23 7.03 13.10 -11.23
N ILE A 24 7.74 12.28 -10.46
CA ILE A 24 8.52 12.76 -9.32
C ILE A 24 9.84 13.33 -9.81
N LYS A 25 10.07 14.61 -9.53
CA LYS A 25 11.26 15.35 -9.99
C LYS A 25 12.55 14.60 -9.60
N ASN A 26 13.47 14.51 -10.55
CA ASN A 26 14.77 13.83 -10.42
C ASN A 26 14.70 12.31 -10.19
N THR A 27 13.60 11.68 -10.58
CA THR A 27 13.42 10.22 -10.58
C THR A 27 12.72 9.79 -11.87
N ASP A 28 12.69 8.48 -12.10
CA ASP A 28 11.91 7.82 -13.17
C ASP A 28 10.51 7.37 -12.67
N LEU A 29 10.11 7.80 -11.47
CA LEU A 29 8.84 7.40 -10.88
C LEU A 29 7.67 8.21 -11.43
N GLU A 30 6.67 7.51 -11.93
CA GLU A 30 5.38 8.05 -12.34
C GLU A 30 4.27 7.54 -11.43
N LEU A 31 3.69 8.42 -10.62
CA LEU A 31 2.65 8.08 -9.65
C LEU A 31 1.26 8.40 -10.20
N SER A 32 0.27 7.57 -9.87
CA SER A 32 -1.12 8.02 -9.95
C SER A 32 -1.37 9.14 -8.92
N PRO A 33 -2.25 10.11 -9.23
CA PRO A 33 -2.53 11.23 -8.32
C PRO A 33 -3.25 10.79 -7.03
N MET A 34 -3.75 9.58 -7.01
CA MET A 34 -4.38 8.93 -5.86
C MET A 34 -3.65 7.64 -5.53
N GLY A 35 -3.53 7.33 -4.24
CA GLY A 35 -3.06 6.05 -3.74
C GLY A 35 -4.18 5.25 -3.07
N MET A 36 -4.12 3.94 -3.19
CA MET A 36 -4.99 3.03 -2.47
C MET A 36 -4.41 2.72 -1.09
N GLY A 37 -5.12 3.08 -0.02
CA GLY A 37 -4.75 2.67 1.34
C GLY A 37 -5.21 1.23 1.61
N CYS A 38 -4.26 0.34 1.91
CA CYS A 38 -4.52 -1.08 2.11
C CYS A 38 -4.75 -1.49 3.58
N VAL A 39 -5.02 -0.54 4.48
CA VAL A 39 -5.21 -0.81 5.92
C VAL A 39 -6.32 -1.83 6.20
N ASN A 40 -7.32 -1.93 5.33
CA ASN A 40 -8.42 -2.87 5.45
C ASN A 40 -8.19 -4.21 4.72
N ALA A 41 -7.08 -4.35 4.00
CA ALA A 41 -6.72 -5.62 3.37
C ALA A 41 -6.41 -6.67 4.44
N GLY A 42 -7.03 -7.84 4.32
CA GLY A 42 -6.98 -8.88 5.34
C GLY A 42 -7.90 -8.65 6.54
N ILE A 43 -8.72 -7.57 6.55
CA ILE A 43 -9.73 -7.30 7.60
C ILE A 43 -11.12 -7.27 6.97
N LYS A 44 -11.41 -6.21 6.20
CA LYS A 44 -12.69 -6.02 5.51
C LYS A 44 -12.68 -6.60 4.10
N TRP A 45 -11.52 -6.65 3.48
CA TRP A 45 -11.29 -7.24 2.16
C TRP A 45 -10.26 -8.35 2.29
N ASP A 46 -10.61 -9.54 1.91
CA ASP A 46 -9.71 -10.69 1.97
C ASP A 46 -9.88 -11.56 0.72
N GLY A 47 -8.86 -12.36 0.38
CA GLY A 47 -8.88 -13.26 -0.75
C GLY A 47 -9.35 -12.59 -2.05
N GLY A 48 -10.26 -13.24 -2.76
CA GLY A 48 -10.76 -12.75 -4.04
C GLY A 48 -11.46 -11.38 -3.98
N ASP A 49 -12.03 -10.98 -2.83
CA ASP A 49 -12.65 -9.66 -2.68
C ASP A 49 -11.58 -8.57 -2.67
N ALA A 50 -10.47 -8.79 -1.95
CA ALA A 50 -9.33 -7.89 -1.97
C ALA A 50 -8.75 -7.78 -3.38
N PHE A 51 -8.59 -8.90 -4.08
CA PHE A 51 -8.02 -8.94 -5.43
C PHE A 51 -8.86 -8.15 -6.43
N ARG A 52 -10.19 -8.29 -6.38
CA ARG A 52 -11.10 -7.49 -7.22
C ARG A 52 -10.97 -5.99 -6.96
N ILE A 53 -10.79 -5.59 -5.70
CA ILE A 53 -10.60 -4.17 -5.34
C ILE A 53 -9.25 -3.66 -5.87
N PHE A 54 -8.18 -4.44 -5.72
CA PHE A 54 -6.86 -4.08 -6.24
C PHE A 54 -6.87 -3.97 -7.78
N ASP A 55 -7.46 -4.94 -8.45
CA ASP A 55 -7.60 -4.92 -9.91
C ASP A 55 -8.43 -3.72 -10.39
N ALA A 56 -9.57 -3.45 -9.76
CA ALA A 56 -10.42 -2.33 -10.13
C ALA A 56 -9.69 -0.98 -9.99
N PHE A 57 -8.87 -0.80 -8.93
CA PHE A 57 -8.08 0.41 -8.78
C PHE A 57 -7.01 0.55 -9.86
N LEU A 58 -6.31 -0.54 -10.19
CA LEU A 58 -5.31 -0.57 -11.26
C LEU A 58 -5.95 -0.28 -12.62
N ASP A 59 -7.11 -0.87 -12.92
CA ASP A 59 -7.85 -0.68 -14.16
C ASP A 59 -8.33 0.76 -14.34
N MET A 60 -8.57 1.49 -13.24
CA MET A 60 -8.84 2.93 -13.25
C MET A 60 -7.58 3.80 -13.44
N GLY A 61 -6.40 3.19 -13.58
CA GLY A 61 -5.11 3.87 -13.74
C GLY A 61 -4.41 4.21 -12.43
N GLY A 62 -4.90 3.71 -11.29
CA GLY A 62 -4.25 3.83 -9.98
C GLY A 62 -3.02 2.93 -9.91
N THR A 63 -1.86 3.48 -9.54
CA THR A 63 -0.61 2.70 -9.49
C THR A 63 0.03 2.67 -8.11
N VAL A 64 -0.39 3.53 -7.18
CA VAL A 64 0.21 3.63 -5.85
C VAL A 64 -0.63 2.84 -4.84
N TYR A 65 0.00 1.85 -4.20
CA TYR A 65 -0.61 1.03 -3.14
C TYR A 65 0.15 1.27 -1.83
N ASP A 66 -0.56 1.77 -0.83
CA ASP A 66 -0.02 2.12 0.47
C ASP A 66 -0.42 1.08 1.52
N THR A 67 0.55 0.36 2.05
CA THR A 67 0.40 -0.59 3.15
C THR A 67 1.36 -0.27 4.30
N ALA A 68 1.41 -1.09 5.31
CA ALA A 68 2.38 -1.04 6.39
C ALA A 68 2.58 -2.41 6.99
N ARG A 69 3.79 -2.64 7.54
CA ARG A 69 4.15 -3.87 8.24
C ARG A 69 3.15 -4.21 9.37
N VAL A 70 2.64 -3.18 10.06
CA VAL A 70 1.75 -3.31 11.21
C VAL A 70 0.26 -3.40 10.84
N TYR A 71 -0.11 -3.17 9.57
CA TYR A 71 -1.53 -3.15 9.20
C TYR A 71 -2.18 -4.52 9.38
N ALA A 72 -3.29 -4.54 10.12
CA ALA A 72 -4.05 -5.68 10.58
C ALA A 72 -3.45 -6.47 11.76
N ASP A 73 -2.32 -6.07 12.34
CA ASP A 73 -1.69 -6.75 13.49
C ASP A 73 -2.53 -6.67 14.77
N TRP A 74 -3.48 -5.72 14.86
CA TRP A 74 -4.45 -5.63 15.96
C TRP A 74 -5.59 -6.67 15.87
N ILE A 75 -5.64 -7.43 14.80
CA ILE A 75 -6.58 -8.54 14.67
C ILE A 75 -5.89 -9.81 15.22
N PRO A 76 -6.47 -10.47 16.24
CA PRO A 76 -5.89 -11.73 16.74
C PRO A 76 -5.82 -12.77 15.63
N SER A 77 -4.68 -13.30 15.37
CA SER A 77 -4.35 -14.52 14.60
C SER A 77 -3.14 -14.41 13.68
N GLU A 78 -2.95 -13.31 12.97
CA GLU A 78 -1.90 -13.23 11.97
C GLU A 78 -1.26 -11.84 11.90
N ILE A 79 0.07 -11.81 11.89
CA ILE A 79 0.87 -10.59 11.80
C ILE A 79 1.13 -10.25 10.32
N GLY A 80 1.08 -8.94 9.96
CA GLY A 80 1.38 -8.46 8.61
C GLY A 80 0.36 -8.88 7.55
N ARG A 81 -0.88 -9.07 7.95
CA ARG A 81 -1.93 -9.63 7.10
C ARG A 81 -2.21 -8.75 5.87
N SER A 82 -2.16 -7.43 6.00
CA SER A 82 -2.34 -6.52 4.88
C SER A 82 -1.26 -6.70 3.81
N GLU A 83 0.00 -6.78 4.20
CA GLU A 83 1.10 -7.03 3.26
C GLU A 83 0.96 -8.40 2.60
N ARG A 84 0.58 -9.45 3.36
CA ARG A 84 0.42 -10.80 2.79
C ARG A 84 -0.69 -10.90 1.77
N VAL A 85 -1.85 -10.28 2.03
CA VAL A 85 -2.96 -10.26 1.07
C VAL A 85 -2.55 -9.54 -0.22
N LEU A 86 -1.87 -8.40 -0.08
CA LEU A 86 -1.36 -7.66 -1.22
C LEU A 86 -0.25 -8.43 -1.96
N GLY A 87 0.68 -9.05 -1.22
CA GLY A 87 1.75 -9.88 -1.78
C GLY A 87 1.21 -11.11 -2.51
N GLN A 88 0.16 -11.75 -1.97
CA GLN A 88 -0.50 -12.86 -2.65
C GLN A 88 -1.11 -12.41 -3.98
N TRP A 89 -1.86 -11.30 -3.99
CA TRP A 89 -2.39 -10.74 -5.24
C TRP A 89 -1.29 -10.46 -6.26
N LEU A 90 -0.16 -9.88 -5.84
CA LEU A 90 0.95 -9.56 -6.73
C LEU A 90 1.59 -10.83 -7.34
N ARG A 91 1.72 -11.89 -6.55
CA ARG A 91 2.25 -13.18 -7.05
C ARG A 91 1.30 -13.84 -8.04
N GLU A 92 0.00 -13.85 -7.74
CA GLU A 92 -1.00 -14.53 -8.57
C GLU A 92 -1.28 -13.76 -9.87
N SER A 93 -1.31 -12.43 -9.80
CA SER A 93 -1.60 -11.58 -10.95
C SER A 93 -0.39 -11.27 -11.83
N GLY A 94 0.84 -11.39 -11.32
CA GLY A 94 2.07 -10.97 -12.00
C GLY A 94 2.25 -9.46 -12.12
N LYS A 95 1.42 -8.64 -11.47
CA LYS A 95 1.31 -7.19 -11.65
C LYS A 95 2.31 -6.36 -10.81
N ARG A 96 3.35 -6.99 -10.24
CA ARG A 96 4.32 -6.27 -9.38
C ARG A 96 4.97 -5.06 -10.05
N HIS A 97 5.22 -5.14 -11.36
CA HIS A 97 5.85 -4.07 -12.14
C HIS A 97 4.90 -2.97 -12.59
N ASP A 98 3.58 -3.18 -12.43
CA ASP A 98 2.57 -2.20 -12.82
C ASP A 98 2.24 -1.23 -11.70
N ILE A 99 2.78 -1.49 -10.49
CA ILE A 99 2.46 -0.72 -9.29
C ILE A 99 3.70 -0.16 -8.59
N ILE A 100 3.47 0.90 -7.83
CA ILE A 100 4.38 1.44 -6.84
C ILE A 100 3.85 1.07 -5.46
N LEU A 101 4.61 0.22 -4.78
CA LEU A 101 4.27 -0.26 -3.44
C LEU A 101 4.97 0.60 -2.39
N VAL A 102 4.18 1.19 -1.50
CA VAL A 102 4.67 1.93 -0.33
C VAL A 102 4.34 1.12 0.92
N SER A 103 5.36 0.80 1.71
CA SER A 103 5.17 0.19 3.03
C SER A 103 5.89 1.01 4.11
N LYS A 104 5.57 0.73 5.38
CA LYS A 104 6.06 1.48 6.54
C LYS A 104 6.47 0.51 7.64
N GLY A 105 7.60 0.78 8.28
CA GLY A 105 8.09 0.09 9.47
C GLY A 105 8.18 1.02 10.69
N GLY A 106 8.66 0.48 11.82
CA GLY A 106 8.95 1.25 13.03
C GLY A 106 7.73 1.60 13.90
N HIS A 107 6.54 1.13 13.57
CA HIS A 107 5.36 1.30 14.40
C HIS A 107 5.48 0.48 15.70
N PRO A 108 4.94 0.96 16.86
CA PRO A 108 4.79 0.15 18.05
C PRO A 108 4.10 -1.19 17.76
N ASP A 109 4.41 -2.20 18.58
CA ASP A 109 3.77 -3.51 18.49
C ASP A 109 2.26 -3.40 18.78
N MET A 110 1.43 -3.81 17.81
CA MET A 110 -0.03 -3.76 17.91
C MET A 110 -0.65 -5.10 18.29
N THR A 111 0.15 -6.14 18.54
CA THR A 111 -0.35 -7.47 18.92
C THR A 111 -0.85 -7.58 20.36
N PRO A 112 -0.33 -6.84 21.36
CA PRO A 112 -0.89 -6.84 22.70
C PRO A 112 -2.31 -6.27 22.72
N ALA A 113 -3.16 -6.78 23.62
CA ALA A 113 -4.53 -6.28 23.84
C ALA A 113 -4.58 -4.77 24.18
N VAL A 114 -3.53 -4.26 24.80
CA VAL A 114 -3.32 -2.83 25.08
C VAL A 114 -1.92 -2.47 24.58
N PRO A 115 -1.79 -1.98 23.33
CA PRO A 115 -0.50 -1.58 22.78
C PRO A 115 0.08 -0.36 23.50
N ASP A 116 1.40 -0.38 23.74
CA ASP A 116 2.12 0.82 24.18
C ASP A 116 2.44 1.71 22.97
N MET A 117 1.59 2.68 22.72
CA MET A 117 1.75 3.62 21.60
C MET A 117 2.95 4.57 21.75
N HIS A 118 3.58 4.62 22.92
CA HIS A 118 4.78 5.43 23.20
C HIS A 118 6.08 4.63 23.05
N ALA A 119 6.00 3.30 22.91
CA ALA A 119 7.15 2.45 22.67
C ALA A 119 7.75 2.75 21.29
N SER A 120 8.86 3.48 21.26
CA SER A 120 9.55 3.79 20.00
C SER A 120 10.26 2.55 19.46
N ARG A 121 9.97 2.22 18.19
CA ARG A 121 10.69 1.20 17.41
C ARG A 121 11.51 1.82 16.26
N ILE A 122 11.69 3.14 16.26
CA ILE A 122 12.46 3.86 15.24
C ILE A 122 13.97 3.75 15.57
N SER A 123 14.52 2.58 15.28
CA SER A 123 15.96 2.30 15.32
C SER A 123 16.37 1.62 14.01
N ALA A 124 17.65 1.71 13.65
CA ALA A 124 18.18 1.06 12.46
C ALA A 124 17.94 -0.46 12.47
N GLU A 125 18.01 -1.08 13.64
CA GLU A 125 17.77 -2.51 13.84
C GLU A 125 16.30 -2.87 13.57
N ASN A 126 15.36 -2.18 14.22
CA ASN A 126 13.93 -2.41 14.04
C ASN A 126 13.47 -2.13 12.60
N MET A 127 13.95 -1.05 11.99
CA MET A 127 13.63 -0.72 10.62
C MET A 127 14.12 -1.78 9.63
N ARG A 128 15.33 -2.31 9.85
CA ARG A 128 15.87 -3.41 9.03
C ARG A 128 15.03 -4.68 9.22
N HIS A 129 14.71 -5.02 10.47
CA HIS A 129 13.88 -6.18 10.79
C HIS A 129 12.51 -6.10 10.11
N ASP A 130 11.82 -4.97 10.23
CA ASP A 130 10.50 -4.76 9.63
C ASP A 130 10.59 -4.85 8.08
N LEU A 131 11.62 -4.25 7.48
CA LEU A 131 11.86 -4.34 6.04
C LEU A 131 12.09 -5.79 5.58
N GLU A 132 12.92 -6.55 6.31
CA GLU A 132 13.16 -7.97 5.98
C GLU A 132 11.91 -8.82 6.07
N LEU A 133 11.03 -8.55 7.04
CA LEU A 133 9.74 -9.21 7.14
C LEU A 133 8.83 -8.86 5.95
N SER A 134 8.73 -7.58 5.61
CA SER A 134 7.93 -7.12 4.46
C SER A 134 8.41 -7.70 3.14
N LEU A 135 9.73 -7.87 2.95
CA LEU A 135 10.31 -8.45 1.73
C LEU A 135 10.07 -9.96 1.58
N ARG A 136 9.69 -10.66 2.64
CA ARG A 136 9.36 -12.10 2.62
C ARG A 136 7.89 -12.36 2.35
N THR A 137 7.08 -11.32 2.35
CA THR A 137 5.63 -11.39 2.17
C THR A 137 5.25 -11.32 0.71
#